data_6219ea2ad4b1deaaa476f24cba0d38d7
#
_entry.id   6219ea2ad4b1deaaa476f24cba0d38d7
#
_cell.length_a   1.000
_cell.length_b   1.000
_cell.length_c   1.000
_cell.angle_alpha   90.00
_cell.angle_beta   90.00
_cell.angle_gamma   90.00
#
_symmetry.space_group_name_H-M   'P 1'
#
loop_
_entity.id
_entity.type
_entity.pdbx_description
1 polymer ?
#
loop_
_entity_poly.entity_id
_entity_poly.type
_entity_poly.pdbx_seq_one_letter_code
_entity_poly.pdbx_strand_id
1 'polypeptide(L)'
;MKSQFRHVALIGKYHAQGSRSALEDIAHFLGTQGCEVAIEQDTASNTGLTQFPTLDAAGIGAQCDLALVVGGDGTMLGIGRLLAQFGIPLVGINQGRLGFITDIPFGDYQGTLTPMLRGEYEEDRRWMMQAKVVRDGRCVFSATAMNDVVVNRGATAGMPYGL
;
A
#
# COMPACT_ATOMS: atom_id res chain seq x y z
N MET A 1 -5.98 -20.62 -15.32
CA MET A 1 -5.18 -19.60 -16.06
C MET A 1 -4.14 -19.06 -15.12
N LYS A 2 -2.94 -18.80 -15.59
CA LYS A 2 -1.88 -18.25 -14.75
C LYS A 2 -2.11 -16.75 -14.54
N SER A 3 -1.81 -16.25 -13.33
CA SER A 3 -1.81 -14.82 -13.02
C SER A 3 -0.82 -14.06 -13.93
N GLN A 4 -1.15 -12.81 -14.28
CA GLN A 4 -0.20 -11.89 -14.94
C GLN A 4 0.85 -11.38 -13.93
N PHE A 5 0.52 -11.36 -12.65
CA PHE A 5 1.43 -11.01 -11.57
C PHE A 5 1.99 -12.28 -10.94
N ARG A 6 3.31 -12.35 -10.86
CA ARG A 6 3.99 -13.54 -10.35
C ARG A 6 4.45 -13.37 -8.91
N HIS A 7 5.01 -12.22 -8.56
CA HIS A 7 5.57 -11.94 -7.25
C HIS A 7 4.79 -10.81 -6.60
N VAL A 8 4.04 -11.14 -5.56
CA VAL A 8 3.13 -10.21 -4.89
C VAL A 8 3.62 -9.90 -3.48
N ALA A 9 3.87 -8.61 -3.21
CA ALA A 9 4.09 -8.14 -1.85
C ALA A 9 2.76 -7.96 -1.13
N LEU A 10 2.64 -8.49 0.07
CA LEU A 10 1.48 -8.32 0.94
C LEU A 10 1.85 -7.43 2.12
N ILE A 11 1.11 -6.35 2.31
CA ILE A 11 1.37 -5.29 3.27
C ILE A 11 0.10 -5.05 4.07
N GLY A 12 0.20 -5.08 5.39
CA GLY A 12 -0.94 -4.92 6.29
C GLY A 12 -0.78 -3.76 7.26
N LYS A 13 -1.90 -3.25 7.74
CA LYS A 13 -1.90 -2.27 8.83
C LYS A 13 -1.54 -2.97 10.14
N TYR A 14 -0.63 -2.36 10.90
CA TYR A 14 -0.30 -2.78 12.25
C TYR A 14 -1.48 -2.51 13.20
N HIS A 15 -1.63 -3.29 14.24
CA HIS A 15 -2.58 -3.11 15.36
C HIS A 15 -4.08 -3.34 15.10
N ALA A 16 -4.51 -3.86 13.95
CA ALA A 16 -5.89 -4.29 13.80
C ALA A 16 -6.05 -5.74 14.29
N GLN A 17 -7.00 -5.97 15.21
CA GLN A 17 -7.39 -7.34 15.56
C GLN A 17 -7.84 -8.09 14.28
N GLY A 18 -7.35 -9.31 14.10
CA GLY A 18 -7.65 -10.11 12.90
C GLY A 18 -6.77 -9.82 11.67
N SER A 19 -5.83 -8.85 11.74
CA SER A 19 -4.94 -8.56 10.61
C SER A 19 -4.11 -9.77 10.19
N ARG A 20 -3.65 -10.57 11.14
CA ARG A 20 -2.85 -11.78 10.84
C ARG A 20 -3.65 -12.79 10.02
N SER A 21 -4.83 -13.20 10.49
CA SER A 21 -5.66 -14.18 9.78
C SER A 21 -6.09 -13.67 8.40
N ALA A 22 -6.43 -12.39 8.29
CA ALA A 22 -6.77 -11.76 7.02
C ALA A 22 -5.62 -11.82 6.01
N LEU A 23 -4.40 -11.54 6.45
CA LEU A 23 -3.20 -11.62 5.61
C LEU A 23 -2.87 -13.07 5.23
N GLU A 24 -3.03 -14.03 6.16
CA GLU A 24 -2.87 -15.44 5.88
C GLU A 24 -3.87 -15.94 4.82
N ASP A 25 -5.14 -15.56 4.94
CA ASP A 25 -6.20 -15.91 3.98
C ASP A 25 -5.89 -15.36 2.58
N ILE A 26 -5.49 -14.09 2.50
CA ILE A 26 -5.12 -13.46 1.22
C ILE A 26 -3.85 -14.13 0.64
N ALA A 27 -2.84 -14.38 1.45
CA ALA A 27 -1.61 -15.03 0.99
C ALA A 27 -1.89 -16.44 0.45
N HIS A 28 -2.76 -17.20 1.14
CA HIS A 28 -3.18 -18.52 0.68
C HIS A 28 -3.95 -18.42 -0.64
N PHE A 29 -4.91 -17.51 -0.74
CA PHE A 29 -5.66 -17.26 -1.97
C PHE A 29 -4.72 -16.93 -3.15
N LEU A 30 -3.78 -16.00 -2.96
CA LEU A 30 -2.79 -15.64 -4.00
C LEU A 30 -1.97 -16.85 -4.45
N GLY A 31 -1.56 -17.69 -3.51
CA GLY A 31 -0.87 -18.95 -3.80
C GLY A 31 -1.69 -19.88 -4.69
N THR A 32 -3.01 -20.00 -4.45
CA THR A 32 -3.91 -20.79 -5.30
C THR A 32 -4.06 -20.22 -6.72
N GLN A 33 -3.83 -18.91 -6.88
CA GLN A 33 -3.83 -18.25 -8.20
C GLN A 33 -2.45 -18.35 -8.90
N GLY A 34 -1.46 -19.00 -8.28
CA GLY A 34 -0.13 -19.20 -8.83
C GLY A 34 0.83 -18.04 -8.60
N CYS A 35 0.55 -17.18 -7.63
CA CYS A 35 1.46 -16.11 -7.22
C CYS A 35 2.40 -16.59 -6.11
N GLU A 36 3.63 -16.10 -6.15
CA GLU A 36 4.59 -16.18 -5.04
C GLU A 36 4.38 -14.94 -4.15
N VAL A 37 4.20 -15.17 -2.84
CA VAL A 37 3.86 -14.11 -1.89
C VAL A 37 5.04 -13.83 -0.97
N ALA A 38 5.38 -12.56 -0.82
CA ALA A 38 6.29 -12.06 0.21
C ALA A 38 5.53 -11.09 1.13
N ILE A 39 5.87 -11.09 2.40
CA ILE A 39 5.31 -10.15 3.39
C ILE A 39 6.29 -8.99 3.58
N GLU A 40 5.75 -7.78 3.61
CA GLU A 40 6.54 -6.60 3.95
C GLU A 40 7.10 -6.73 5.39
N GLN A 41 8.33 -6.27 5.61
CA GLN A 41 9.13 -6.52 6.81
C GLN A 41 8.44 -6.08 8.11
N ASP A 42 7.88 -4.86 8.16
CA ASP A 42 7.20 -4.36 9.35
C ASP A 42 5.87 -5.08 9.57
N THR A 43 5.17 -5.43 8.49
CA THR A 43 3.98 -6.27 8.53
C THR A 43 4.28 -7.64 9.12
N ALA A 44 5.34 -8.31 8.66
CA ALA A 44 5.75 -9.61 9.18
C ALA A 44 6.12 -9.54 10.67
N SER A 45 6.89 -8.52 11.06
CA SER A 45 7.33 -8.31 12.44
C SER A 45 6.14 -8.06 13.38
N ASN A 46 5.17 -7.24 12.95
CA ASN A 46 4.03 -6.87 13.78
C ASN A 46 2.92 -7.93 13.83
N THR A 47 2.81 -8.79 12.82
CA THR A 47 1.79 -9.85 12.75
C THR A 47 2.31 -11.23 13.12
N GLY A 48 3.63 -11.40 13.16
CA GLY A 48 4.27 -12.69 13.41
C GLY A 48 4.15 -13.67 12.23
N LEU A 49 3.94 -13.18 11.01
CA LEU A 49 3.88 -13.96 9.78
C LEU A 49 5.28 -14.30 9.28
N THR A 50 5.91 -15.29 9.90
CA THR A 50 7.30 -15.70 9.61
C THR A 50 7.41 -16.86 8.62
N GLN A 51 6.30 -17.45 8.22
CA GLN A 51 6.27 -18.57 7.27
C GLN A 51 6.42 -18.15 5.80
N PHE A 52 6.36 -16.85 5.51
CA PHE A 52 6.54 -16.29 4.18
C PHE A 52 7.90 -15.58 4.07
N PRO A 53 8.48 -15.49 2.86
CA PRO A 53 9.60 -14.58 2.61
C PRO A 53 9.27 -13.16 3.06
N THR A 54 10.24 -12.48 3.65
CA THR A 54 10.08 -11.12 4.15
C THR A 54 10.96 -10.17 3.35
N LEU A 55 10.39 -9.04 2.89
CA LEU A 55 11.09 -8.04 2.08
C LEU A 55 10.90 -6.65 2.69
N ASP A 56 11.96 -5.85 2.65
CA ASP A 56 11.88 -4.40 2.85
C ASP A 56 11.40 -3.69 1.57
N ALA A 57 11.24 -2.37 1.62
CA ALA A 57 10.75 -1.59 0.47
C ALA A 57 11.65 -1.75 -0.78
N ALA A 58 12.96 -1.82 -0.60
CA ALA A 58 13.89 -2.00 -1.71
C ALA A 58 13.80 -3.41 -2.29
N GLY A 59 13.64 -4.43 -1.44
CA GLY A 59 13.41 -5.81 -1.84
C GLY A 59 12.09 -5.97 -2.59
N ILE A 60 11.02 -5.33 -2.13
CA ILE A 60 9.73 -5.28 -2.83
C ILE A 60 9.92 -4.66 -4.22
N GLY A 61 10.61 -3.49 -4.27
CA GLY A 61 10.90 -2.80 -5.53
C GLY A 61 11.69 -3.61 -6.54
N ALA A 62 12.58 -4.48 -6.06
CA ALA A 62 13.45 -5.28 -6.92
C ALA A 62 12.83 -6.63 -7.35
N GLN A 63 11.91 -7.18 -6.58
CA GLN A 63 11.47 -8.57 -6.74
C GLN A 63 9.97 -8.72 -7.00
N CYS A 64 9.14 -7.74 -6.63
CA CYS A 64 7.70 -7.85 -6.78
C CYS A 64 7.18 -7.06 -7.99
N ASP A 65 6.13 -7.55 -8.60
CA ASP A 65 5.41 -6.94 -9.72
C ASP A 65 4.04 -6.38 -9.33
N LEU A 66 3.61 -6.61 -8.09
CA LEU A 66 2.38 -6.08 -7.49
C LEU A 66 2.55 -5.96 -5.98
N ALA A 67 1.94 -4.93 -5.38
CA ALA A 67 1.78 -4.84 -3.93
C ALA A 67 0.30 -4.73 -3.55
N LEU A 68 -0.17 -5.65 -2.70
CA LEU A 68 -1.49 -5.62 -2.08
C LEU A 68 -1.39 -4.99 -0.69
N VAL A 69 -2.12 -3.92 -0.49
CA VAL A 69 -2.16 -3.17 0.77
C VAL A 69 -3.49 -3.45 1.47
N VAL A 70 -3.42 -4.10 2.62
CA VAL A 70 -4.59 -4.45 3.44
C VAL A 70 -4.72 -3.46 4.58
N GLY A 71 -5.69 -2.56 4.49
CA GLY A 71 -5.86 -1.48 5.45
C GLY A 71 -6.86 -0.44 4.98
N GLY A 72 -6.63 0.82 5.32
CA GLY A 72 -7.40 1.96 4.86
C GLY A 72 -6.57 2.91 4.01
N ASP A 73 -7.17 4.03 3.60
CA ASP A 73 -6.51 5.03 2.75
C ASP A 73 -5.21 5.55 3.35
N GLY A 74 -5.14 5.76 4.67
CA GLY A 74 -3.91 6.20 5.33
C GLY A 74 -2.75 5.21 5.18
N THR A 75 -3.02 3.91 5.27
CA THR A 75 -2.02 2.87 5.02
C THR A 75 -1.58 2.88 3.55
N MET A 76 -2.53 2.97 2.64
CA MET A 76 -2.28 3.03 1.21
C MET A 76 -1.43 4.25 0.82
N LEU A 77 -1.73 5.44 1.37
CA LEU A 77 -0.95 6.66 1.16
C LEU A 77 0.49 6.52 1.64
N GLY A 78 0.70 5.93 2.82
CA GLY A 78 2.02 5.69 3.37
C GLY A 78 2.85 4.74 2.50
N ILE A 79 2.26 3.63 2.09
CA ILE A 79 2.91 2.64 1.22
C ILE A 79 3.12 3.20 -0.19
N GLY A 80 2.15 3.93 -0.73
CA GLY A 80 2.28 4.61 -2.03
C GLY A 80 3.48 5.56 -2.06
N ARG A 81 3.69 6.35 -1.00
CA ARG A 81 4.88 7.21 -0.87
C ARG A 81 6.19 6.42 -0.84
N LEU A 82 6.19 5.30 -0.13
CA LEU A 82 7.38 4.46 0.03
C LEU A 82 7.76 3.75 -1.27
N LEU A 83 6.76 3.21 -1.99
CA LEU A 83 6.97 2.38 -3.17
C LEU A 83 6.92 3.15 -4.51
N ALA A 84 6.52 4.42 -4.51
CA ALA A 84 6.40 5.23 -5.72
C ALA A 84 7.67 5.27 -6.58
N GLN A 85 8.83 5.33 -5.93
CA GLN A 85 10.13 5.34 -6.62
C GLN A 85 10.43 4.08 -7.42
N PHE A 86 9.77 2.98 -7.12
CA PHE A 86 9.97 1.68 -7.79
C PHE A 86 8.96 1.42 -8.90
N GLY A 87 7.89 2.22 -9.00
CA GLY A 87 6.88 2.10 -10.06
C GLY A 87 6.03 0.83 -9.98
N ILE A 88 5.93 0.20 -8.80
CA ILE A 88 5.12 -1.01 -8.60
C ILE A 88 3.65 -0.62 -8.49
N PRO A 89 2.74 -1.31 -9.20
CA PRO A 89 1.31 -1.11 -9.03
C PRO A 89 0.85 -1.53 -7.63
N LEU A 90 -0.09 -0.76 -7.08
CA LEU A 90 -0.67 -0.97 -5.76
C LEU A 90 -2.15 -1.30 -5.88
N VAL A 91 -2.63 -2.23 -5.07
CA VAL A 91 -4.05 -2.55 -4.92
C VAL A 91 -4.42 -2.47 -3.44
N GLY A 92 -5.49 -1.76 -3.12
CA GLY A 92 -5.94 -1.55 -1.76
C GLY A 92 -7.15 -2.42 -1.39
N ILE A 93 -7.01 -3.26 -0.37
CA ILE A 93 -8.11 -4.03 0.24
C ILE A 93 -8.46 -3.38 1.57
N ASN A 94 -9.72 -2.97 1.71
CA ASN A 94 -10.19 -2.27 2.90
C ASN A 94 -10.76 -3.24 3.94
N GLN A 95 -10.23 -3.18 5.16
CA GLN A 95 -10.71 -3.98 6.29
C GLN A 95 -11.82 -3.30 7.12
N GLY A 96 -12.21 -2.08 6.76
CA GLY A 96 -13.19 -1.30 7.52
C GLY A 96 -14.18 -0.60 6.61
N ARG A 97 -14.35 0.71 6.80
CA ARG A 97 -15.16 1.53 5.90
C ARG A 97 -14.39 1.73 4.60
N LEU A 98 -15.08 1.52 3.47
CA LEU A 98 -14.51 1.79 2.15
C LEU A 98 -13.92 3.19 2.08
N GLY A 99 -12.72 3.28 1.54
CA GLY A 99 -12.02 4.53 1.30
C GLY A 99 -12.16 4.98 -0.15
N PHE A 100 -11.47 6.07 -0.47
CA PHE A 100 -11.39 6.60 -1.85
C PHE A 100 -10.31 5.90 -2.68
N ILE A 101 -9.32 5.28 -2.02
CA ILE A 101 -8.17 4.62 -2.66
C ILE A 101 -8.19 3.12 -2.38
N THR A 102 -8.70 2.72 -1.21
CA THR A 102 -8.89 1.32 -0.82
C THR A 102 -10.36 0.98 -0.98
N ASP A 103 -10.75 0.58 -2.17
CA ASP A 103 -12.14 0.39 -2.59
C ASP A 103 -12.57 -1.08 -2.68
N ILE A 104 -11.66 -2.02 -2.52
CA ILE A 104 -11.96 -3.45 -2.48
C ILE A 104 -12.35 -3.85 -1.05
N PRO A 105 -13.61 -4.23 -0.80
CA PRO A 105 -14.00 -4.71 0.52
C PRO A 105 -13.32 -6.04 0.84
N PHE A 106 -12.85 -6.21 2.09
CA PHE A 106 -12.25 -7.48 2.51
C PHE A 106 -13.18 -8.68 2.31
N GLY A 107 -14.49 -8.51 2.46
CA GLY A 107 -15.47 -9.58 2.27
C GLY A 107 -15.65 -10.06 0.82
N ASP A 108 -15.11 -9.32 -0.18
CA ASP A 108 -15.27 -9.62 -1.61
C ASP A 108 -13.92 -9.56 -2.38
N TYR A 109 -12.80 -9.59 -1.70
CA TYR A 109 -11.51 -9.47 -2.36
C TYR A 109 -11.25 -10.56 -3.39
N GLN A 110 -11.72 -11.79 -3.16
CA GLN A 110 -11.51 -12.90 -4.08
C GLN A 110 -12.23 -12.68 -5.42
N GLY A 111 -13.48 -12.19 -5.36
CA GLY A 111 -14.28 -11.87 -6.55
C GLY A 111 -13.63 -10.79 -7.41
N THR A 112 -13.02 -9.77 -6.77
CA THR A 112 -12.37 -8.66 -7.44
C THR A 112 -10.95 -9.01 -7.92
N LEU A 113 -10.16 -9.69 -7.09
CA LEU A 113 -8.77 -10.02 -7.45
C LEU A 113 -8.68 -11.11 -8.50
N THR A 114 -9.61 -12.05 -8.56
CA THR A 114 -9.56 -13.15 -9.55
C THR A 114 -9.51 -12.65 -10.99
N PRO A 115 -10.42 -11.79 -11.49
CA PRO A 115 -10.31 -11.23 -12.84
C PRO A 115 -9.11 -10.30 -12.97
N MET A 116 -8.81 -9.48 -11.97
CA MET A 116 -7.67 -8.57 -11.98
C MET A 116 -6.33 -9.31 -12.20
N LEU A 117 -6.10 -10.41 -11.49
CA LEU A 117 -4.89 -11.23 -11.66
C LEU A 117 -4.79 -11.86 -13.04
N ARG A 118 -5.90 -11.94 -13.79
CA ARG A 118 -5.94 -12.40 -15.18
C ARG A 118 -5.75 -11.28 -16.20
N GLY A 119 -5.60 -10.03 -15.75
CA GLY A 119 -5.41 -8.86 -16.60
C GLY A 119 -6.67 -8.05 -16.87
N GLU A 120 -7.77 -8.34 -16.18
CA GLU A 120 -9.02 -7.58 -16.29
C GLU A 120 -9.02 -6.45 -15.25
N TYR A 121 -8.30 -5.36 -15.54
CA TYR A 121 -8.21 -4.18 -14.67
C TYR A 121 -7.92 -2.91 -15.47
N GLU A 122 -8.21 -1.77 -14.88
CA GLU A 122 -7.80 -0.45 -15.35
C GLU A 122 -6.73 0.12 -14.42
N GLU A 123 -5.70 0.75 -14.99
CA GLU A 123 -4.66 1.44 -14.23
C GLU A 123 -5.08 2.89 -13.94
N ASP A 124 -5.13 3.26 -12.66
CA ASP A 124 -5.22 4.66 -12.22
C ASP A 124 -3.82 5.19 -11.89
N ARG A 125 -3.26 6.01 -12.78
CA ARG A 125 -1.93 6.61 -12.62
C ARG A 125 -2.02 7.93 -11.89
N ARG A 126 -1.43 7.99 -10.69
CA ARG A 126 -1.42 9.17 -9.85
C ARG A 126 -0.05 9.81 -9.77
N TRP A 127 -0.04 11.14 -9.84
CA TRP A 127 1.19 11.91 -9.69
C TRP A 127 1.57 12.03 -8.22
N MET A 128 2.86 11.93 -7.94
CA MET A 128 3.42 12.27 -6.64
C MET A 128 3.84 13.73 -6.63
N MET A 129 3.51 14.44 -5.56
CA MET A 129 3.97 15.82 -5.31
C MET A 129 5.23 15.81 -4.47
N GLN A 130 6.19 16.65 -4.80
CA GLN A 130 7.34 16.89 -3.96
C GLN A 130 7.17 18.23 -3.24
N ALA A 131 7.11 18.22 -1.91
CA ALA A 131 7.12 19.39 -1.06
C ALA A 131 8.52 19.66 -0.55
N LYS A 132 8.94 20.93 -0.59
CA LYS A 132 10.22 21.41 -0.06
C LYS A 132 10.01 22.60 0.86
N VAL A 133 10.68 22.61 2.00
CA VAL A 133 10.77 23.79 2.87
C VAL A 133 12.15 24.42 2.65
N VAL A 134 12.15 25.68 2.26
CA VAL A 134 13.36 26.45 2.00
C VAL A 134 13.49 27.57 3.05
N ARG A 135 14.65 27.68 3.68
CA ARG A 135 15.00 28.78 4.59
C ARG A 135 16.37 29.35 4.17
N ASP A 136 16.45 30.65 4.05
CA ASP A 136 17.68 31.35 3.65
C ASP A 136 18.35 30.75 2.39
N GLY A 137 17.52 30.41 1.41
CA GLY A 137 17.97 29.81 0.15
C GLY A 137 18.37 28.33 0.23
N ARG A 138 18.26 27.69 1.40
CA ARG A 138 18.60 26.27 1.59
C ARG A 138 17.36 25.40 1.80
N CYS A 139 17.31 24.27 1.14
CA CYS A 139 16.28 23.27 1.39
C CYS A 139 16.56 22.58 2.74
N VAL A 140 15.72 22.82 3.73
CA VAL A 140 15.83 22.24 5.08
C VAL A 140 14.95 21.01 5.30
N PHE A 141 13.96 20.78 4.42
CA PHE A 141 13.08 19.61 4.45
C PHE A 141 12.57 19.32 3.04
N SER A 142 12.47 18.06 2.70
CA SER A 142 11.83 17.60 1.46
C SER A 142 11.08 16.30 1.72
N ALA A 143 9.85 16.20 1.20
CA ALA A 143 9.04 14.99 1.28
C ALA A 143 8.17 14.86 0.04
N THR A 144 7.70 13.63 -0.22
CA THR A 144 6.70 13.33 -1.25
C THR A 144 5.32 13.15 -0.64
N ALA A 145 4.29 13.56 -1.35
CA ALA A 145 2.90 13.34 -1.00
C ALA A 145 2.13 12.78 -2.19
N MET A 146 1.16 11.94 -1.93
CA MET A 146 0.32 11.35 -2.97
C MET A 146 -0.93 12.21 -3.24
N ASN A 147 -1.59 12.72 -2.20
CA ASN A 147 -2.83 13.50 -2.32
C ASN A 147 -2.63 14.97 -1.98
N ASP A 148 -2.13 15.27 -0.78
CA ASP A 148 -2.15 16.61 -0.22
C ASP A 148 -0.82 17.01 0.43
N VAL A 149 -0.50 18.30 0.31
CA VAL A 149 0.51 18.99 1.11
C VAL A 149 -0.20 20.09 1.88
N VAL A 150 -0.21 19.97 3.21
CA VAL A 150 -0.92 20.91 4.08
C VAL A 150 0.06 21.90 4.70
N VAL A 151 -0.24 23.18 4.56
CA VAL A 151 0.49 24.26 5.22
C VAL A 151 -0.42 24.88 6.29
N ASN A 152 0.06 24.89 7.53
CA ASN A 152 -0.68 25.50 8.64
C ASN A 152 0.22 26.41 9.47
N ARG A 153 -0.38 27.23 10.35
CA ARG A 153 0.35 28.16 11.22
C ARG A 153 1.04 27.51 12.43
N GLY A 154 0.94 26.19 12.61
CA GLY A 154 1.42 25.48 13.80
C GLY A 154 0.33 25.24 14.84
N ALA A 155 0.67 24.64 15.98
CA ALA A 155 -0.25 24.04 16.95
C ALA A 155 -1.23 24.98 17.68
N THR A 156 -1.19 26.29 17.43
CA THR A 156 -1.99 27.28 18.19
C THR A 156 -3.12 27.92 17.41
N ALA A 157 -3.36 27.57 16.20
CA ALA A 157 -4.37 28.28 15.42
C ALA A 157 -5.14 27.43 14.44
N GLY A 158 -6.35 27.09 14.82
CA GLY A 158 -7.49 26.98 13.92
C GLY A 158 -7.30 26.32 12.56
N MET A 159 -8.37 25.93 11.96
CA MET A 159 -8.57 25.17 10.72
C MET A 159 -7.43 25.19 9.70
N PRO A 160 -7.01 24.01 9.17
CA PRO A 160 -6.13 23.95 8.02
C PRO A 160 -6.82 24.58 6.80
N TYR A 161 -6.13 25.46 6.12
CA TYR A 161 -6.55 25.92 4.80
C TYR A 161 -6.18 24.82 3.78
N GLY A 162 -7.17 24.08 3.30
CA GLY A 162 -7.02 23.29 2.09
C GLY A 162 -6.90 24.23 0.88
N LEU A 163 -5.92 24.01 0.06
CA LEU A 163 -5.79 24.57 -1.28
C LEU A 163 -6.34 23.55 -2.28
#